data_fa740e57b97a5323246515bbc6b87621
#
_entry.id   fa740e57b97a5323246515bbc6b87621
#
_cell.length_a   1.000
_cell.length_b   1.000
_cell.length_c   1.000
_cell.angle_alpha   90.00
_cell.angle_beta   90.00
_cell.angle_gamma   90.00
#
_symmetry.space_group_name_H-M   'P 1'
#
loop_
_entity.id
_entity.type
_entity.pdbx_description
1 polymer ?
#
loop_
_entity_poly.entity_id
_entity_poly.type
_entity_poly.pdbx_seq_one_letter_code
_entity_poly.pdbx_strand_id
1 'polypeptide(L)'
;MKRPFRGARLKPIIVGTLKYSPFLTRLLPVAAGGTADARYCYAVWMRHLLFLTRFNGYKIPARVAEIGPGDSIGVGLAALLSGSENYFALEAIKYWDNERNLRIFDELISLFQKRERIPGILFFR
;
A
#
# COMPACT_ATOMS: atom_id res chain seq x y z
N MET A 1 6.29 40.58 -11.37
CA MET A 1 7.13 39.39 -11.70
C MET A 1 6.18 38.19 -11.89
N LYS A 2 5.83 37.82 -13.13
CA LYS A 2 4.89 36.73 -13.44
C LYS A 2 5.64 35.40 -13.40
N ARG A 3 5.28 34.49 -12.50
CA ARG A 3 5.82 33.13 -12.49
C ARG A 3 5.31 32.37 -13.72
N PRO A 4 6.16 31.74 -14.52
CA PRO A 4 5.71 30.95 -15.65
C PRO A 4 4.92 29.75 -15.13
N PHE A 5 3.74 29.55 -15.71
CA PHE A 5 2.90 28.36 -15.51
C PHE A 5 3.70 27.14 -15.96
N ARG A 6 4.25 26.39 -15.01
CA ARG A 6 4.96 25.14 -15.28
C ARG A 6 3.95 24.14 -15.81
N GLY A 7 4.15 23.73 -17.06
CA GLY A 7 3.22 22.94 -17.86
C GLY A 7 2.47 21.88 -17.05
N ALA A 8 1.15 22.01 -17.06
CA ALA A 8 0.26 21.03 -16.48
C ALA A 8 0.63 19.65 -17.03
N ARG A 9 0.89 18.69 -16.15
CA ARG A 9 1.12 17.30 -16.54
C ARG A 9 -0.20 16.75 -17.10
N LEU A 10 -0.41 16.90 -18.40
CA LEU A 10 -1.62 16.46 -19.12
C LEU A 10 -1.83 14.94 -19.02
N LYS A 11 -0.76 14.15 -18.85
CA LYS A 11 -0.82 12.69 -18.72
C LYS A 11 -1.78 12.20 -17.62
N PRO A 12 -1.72 12.68 -16.35
CA PRO A 12 -2.66 12.19 -15.33
C PRO A 12 -4.10 12.63 -15.58
N ILE A 13 -4.32 13.76 -16.24
CA ILE A 13 -5.67 14.23 -16.59
C ILE A 13 -6.26 13.36 -17.69
N ILE A 14 -5.49 13.06 -18.74
CA ILE A 14 -5.90 12.17 -19.84
C ILE A 14 -6.18 10.76 -19.32
N VAL A 15 -5.29 10.19 -18.50
CA VAL A 15 -5.46 8.86 -17.91
C VAL A 15 -6.66 8.84 -16.97
N GLY A 16 -6.87 9.89 -16.18
CA GLY A 16 -8.03 10.03 -15.31
C GLY A 16 -9.35 10.06 -16.09
N THR A 17 -9.42 10.83 -17.18
CA THR A 17 -10.62 10.94 -18.02
C THR A 17 -10.92 9.64 -18.78
N LEU A 18 -9.88 8.96 -19.26
CA LEU A 18 -10.01 7.65 -19.94
C LEU A 18 -10.53 6.55 -19.01
N LYS A 19 -10.25 6.63 -17.71
CA LYS A 19 -10.76 5.69 -16.70
C LYS A 19 -12.26 5.81 -16.44
N TYR A 20 -12.89 6.91 -16.85
CA TYR A 20 -14.35 7.08 -16.76
C TYR A 20 -15.14 6.35 -17.86
N SER A 21 -14.47 5.86 -18.91
CA SER A 21 -15.12 5.08 -19.96
C SER A 21 -15.01 3.58 -19.65
N PRO A 22 -16.14 2.87 -19.38
CA PRO A 22 -16.12 1.43 -19.04
C PRO A 22 -15.57 0.54 -20.18
N PHE A 23 -15.53 1.05 -21.41
CA PHE A 23 -14.97 0.35 -22.56
C PHE A 23 -13.44 0.46 -22.62
N LEU A 24 -12.89 1.61 -22.24
CA LEU A 24 -11.44 1.89 -22.30
C LEU A 24 -10.70 1.33 -21.07
N THR A 25 -11.37 1.14 -19.94
CA THR A 25 -10.76 0.52 -18.74
C THR A 25 -10.35 -0.93 -18.96
N ARG A 26 -10.98 -1.64 -19.93
CA ARG A 26 -10.58 -3.00 -20.31
C ARG A 26 -9.29 -3.07 -21.13
N LEU A 27 -8.89 -1.97 -21.75
CA LEU A 27 -7.71 -1.91 -22.64
C LEU A 27 -6.50 -1.24 -21.98
N LEU A 28 -6.70 -0.52 -20.87
CA LEU A 28 -5.60 0.07 -20.12
C LEU A 28 -5.08 -0.98 -19.12
N PRO A 29 -3.75 -1.22 -19.09
CA PRO A 29 -3.18 -2.01 -18.01
C PRO A 29 -3.59 -1.31 -16.70
N VAL A 30 -4.25 -2.06 -15.82
CA VAL A 30 -4.50 -1.63 -14.44
C VAL A 30 -3.12 -1.33 -13.87
N ALA A 31 -2.81 -0.06 -13.64
CA ALA A 31 -1.55 0.30 -13.03
C ALA A 31 -1.51 -0.40 -11.68
N ALA A 32 -0.64 -1.39 -11.56
CA ALA A 32 -0.43 -2.10 -10.32
C ALA A 32 -0.08 -1.06 -9.26
N GLY A 33 -0.94 -0.88 -8.27
CA GLY A 33 -0.60 -0.15 -7.07
C GLY A 33 0.56 -0.90 -6.41
N GLY A 34 1.44 -0.22 -5.68
CA GLY A 34 2.61 -0.85 -5.05
C GLY A 34 2.29 -2.06 -4.15
N THR A 35 1.01 -2.27 -3.79
CA THR A 35 0.55 -3.38 -2.96
C THR A 35 0.64 -4.77 -3.62
N ALA A 36 1.00 -4.86 -4.90
CA ALA A 36 1.35 -6.12 -5.54
C ALA A 36 2.74 -6.67 -5.13
N ASP A 37 3.53 -5.89 -4.39
CA ASP A 37 4.88 -6.20 -3.92
C ASP A 37 4.90 -6.33 -2.39
N ALA A 38 5.33 -7.48 -1.89
CA ALA A 38 5.42 -7.77 -0.45
C ALA A 38 6.39 -6.81 0.27
N ARG A 39 7.50 -6.44 -0.36
CA ARG A 39 8.47 -5.51 0.22
C ARG A 39 7.89 -4.11 0.39
N TYR A 40 7.07 -3.66 -0.56
CA TYR A 40 6.32 -2.42 -0.43
C TYR A 40 5.33 -2.49 0.74
N CYS A 41 4.53 -3.55 0.82
CA CYS A 41 3.55 -3.76 1.90
C CYS A 41 4.22 -3.78 3.27
N TYR A 42 5.32 -4.53 3.41
CA TYR A 42 6.17 -4.55 4.60
C TYR A 42 6.66 -3.14 4.98
N ALA A 43 7.24 -2.42 4.01
CA ALA A 43 7.79 -1.09 4.26
C ALA A 43 6.71 -0.08 4.67
N VAL A 44 5.52 -0.13 4.05
CA VAL A 44 4.38 0.73 4.42
C VAL A 44 3.95 0.45 5.84
N TRP A 45 3.69 -0.81 6.19
CA TRP A 45 3.27 -1.19 7.53
C TRP A 45 4.30 -0.80 8.59
N MET A 46 5.58 -1.13 8.39
CA MET A 46 6.64 -0.81 9.34
C MET A 46 6.79 0.70 9.57
N ARG A 47 6.58 1.52 8.53
CA ARG A 47 6.54 2.99 8.70
C ARG A 47 5.36 3.43 9.55
N HIS A 48 4.18 2.86 9.35
CA HIS A 48 3.03 3.15 10.21
C HIS A 48 3.31 2.80 11.67
N LEU A 49 3.90 1.64 11.95
CA LEU A 49 4.31 1.27 13.31
C LEU A 49 5.28 2.28 13.91
N LEU A 50 6.29 2.70 13.16
CA LEU A 50 7.25 3.70 13.64
C LEU A 50 6.59 5.05 13.97
N PHE A 51 5.60 5.49 13.17
CA PHE A 51 4.85 6.69 13.51
C PHE A 51 3.99 6.49 14.75
N LEU A 52 3.32 5.36 14.86
CA LEU A 52 2.47 5.05 16.01
C LEU A 52 3.27 4.96 17.32
N THR A 53 4.52 4.51 17.30
CA THR A 53 5.35 4.42 18.50
C THR A 53 5.54 5.77 19.20
N ARG A 54 5.47 6.86 18.44
CA ARG A 54 5.58 8.22 18.98
C ARG A 54 4.36 8.63 19.81
N PHE A 55 3.21 7.97 19.61
CA PHE A 55 1.94 8.36 20.21
C PHE A 55 1.39 7.34 21.20
N ASN A 56 1.70 6.05 21.03
CA ASN A 56 1.08 4.98 21.84
C ASN A 56 2.09 4.09 22.58
N GLY A 57 3.36 4.49 22.68
CA GLY A 57 4.35 3.79 23.50
C GLY A 57 4.67 2.38 22.99
N TYR A 58 4.90 2.20 21.69
CA TYR A 58 5.31 0.93 21.07
C TYR A 58 4.24 -0.18 21.07
N LYS A 59 2.98 0.16 21.29
CA LYS A 59 1.91 -0.83 21.23
C LYS A 59 1.46 -1.06 19.78
N ILE A 60 1.37 -2.33 19.39
CA ILE A 60 0.77 -2.72 18.12
C ILE A 60 -0.75 -2.54 18.24
N PRO A 61 -1.42 -1.88 17.29
CA PRO A 61 -2.86 -1.73 17.32
C PRO A 61 -3.54 -3.09 17.16
N ALA A 62 -4.48 -3.42 18.06
CA ALA A 62 -5.24 -4.67 17.99
C ALA A 62 -6.12 -4.72 16.74
N ARG A 63 -6.64 -3.58 16.29
CA ARG A 63 -7.51 -3.47 15.11
C ARG A 63 -6.95 -2.47 14.12
N VAL A 64 -6.88 -2.88 12.85
CA VAL A 64 -6.38 -2.08 11.74
C VAL A 64 -7.44 -2.05 10.64
N ALA A 65 -7.68 -0.88 10.08
CA ALA A 65 -8.52 -0.72 8.90
C ALA A 65 -7.75 0.01 7.80
N GLU A 66 -7.92 -0.42 6.57
CA GLU A 66 -7.31 0.17 5.38
C GLU A 66 -8.40 0.52 4.37
N ILE A 67 -8.34 1.73 3.84
CA ILE A 67 -9.24 2.20 2.79
C ILE A 67 -8.48 2.15 1.48
N GLY A 68 -9.01 1.40 0.52
CA GLY A 68 -8.40 1.24 -0.80
C GLY A 68 -7.10 0.42 -0.78
N PRO A 69 -7.10 -0.85 -0.31
CA PRO A 69 -5.90 -1.68 -0.27
C PRO A 69 -5.28 -1.92 -1.66
N GLY A 70 -6.06 -1.77 -2.74
CA GLY A 70 -5.59 -1.88 -4.10
C GLY A 70 -5.38 -3.33 -4.57
N ASP A 71 -4.20 -3.64 -5.13
CA ASP A 71 -3.95 -4.93 -5.80
C ASP A 71 -3.84 -6.11 -4.83
N SER A 72 -3.59 -5.86 -3.54
CA SER A 72 -3.55 -6.90 -2.50
C SER A 72 -3.88 -6.32 -1.12
N ILE A 73 -4.18 -7.21 -0.18
CA ILE A 73 -4.33 -6.90 1.25
C ILE A 73 -2.99 -7.02 2.01
N GLY A 74 -1.87 -6.89 1.32
CA GLY A 74 -0.54 -7.17 1.86
C GLY A 74 -0.15 -6.32 3.05
N VAL A 75 -0.57 -5.04 3.11
CA VAL A 75 -0.34 -4.18 4.29
C VAL A 75 -1.07 -4.73 5.52
N GLY A 76 -2.31 -5.17 5.34
CA GLY A 76 -3.09 -5.82 6.40
C GLY A 76 -2.50 -7.15 6.85
N LEU A 77 -1.99 -7.96 5.91
CA LEU A 77 -1.28 -9.20 6.23
C LEU A 77 -0.02 -8.92 7.06
N ALA A 78 0.72 -7.87 6.73
CA ALA A 78 1.87 -7.42 7.53
C ALA A 78 1.44 -6.97 8.94
N ALA A 79 0.29 -6.31 9.08
CA ALA A 79 -0.28 -5.94 10.38
C ALA A 79 -0.59 -7.17 11.25
N LEU A 80 -1.25 -8.17 10.67
CA LEU A 80 -1.58 -9.43 11.36
C LEU A 80 -0.30 -10.19 11.78
N LEU A 81 0.70 -10.28 10.90
CA LEU A 81 2.00 -10.88 11.21
C LEU A 81 2.75 -10.15 12.34
N SER A 82 2.49 -8.86 12.52
CA SER A 82 3.06 -8.07 13.62
C SER A 82 2.35 -8.25 14.95
N GLY A 83 1.17 -8.90 14.98
CA GLY A 83 0.40 -9.15 16.19
C GLY A 83 -0.91 -8.35 16.29
N SER A 84 -1.37 -7.69 15.22
CA SER A 84 -2.74 -7.17 15.17
C SER A 84 -3.73 -8.34 15.17
N GLU A 85 -4.85 -8.18 15.89
CA GLU A 85 -5.87 -9.22 16.03
C GLU A 85 -6.85 -9.23 14.85
N ASN A 86 -7.15 -8.05 14.30
CA ASN A 86 -8.15 -7.88 13.26
C ASN A 86 -7.68 -6.87 12.21
N TYR A 87 -7.99 -7.19 10.94
CA TYR A 87 -7.78 -6.30 9.81
C TYR A 87 -9.06 -6.19 8.99
N PHE A 88 -9.40 -4.97 8.62
CA PHE A 88 -10.58 -4.63 7.81
C PHE A 88 -10.14 -3.91 6.53
N ALA A 89 -10.35 -4.56 5.38
CA ALA A 89 -10.14 -3.97 4.07
C ALA A 89 -11.45 -3.34 3.58
N LEU A 90 -11.44 -2.02 3.36
CA LEU A 90 -12.58 -1.26 2.85
C LEU A 90 -12.28 -0.86 1.40
N GLU A 91 -12.91 -1.53 0.44
CA GLU A 91 -12.67 -1.33 -0.98
C GLU A 91 -13.98 -1.23 -1.75
N ALA A 92 -14.09 -0.24 -2.62
CA ALA A 92 -15.24 -0.06 -3.50
C ALA A 92 -15.26 -1.07 -4.65
N ILE A 93 -14.08 -1.45 -5.15
CA ILE A 93 -13.91 -2.38 -6.26
C ILE A 93 -12.81 -3.37 -5.91
N LYS A 94 -13.15 -4.66 -5.86
CA LYS A 94 -12.18 -5.71 -5.54
C LYS A 94 -11.17 -5.90 -6.69
N TYR A 95 -9.92 -5.47 -6.49
CA TYR A 95 -8.81 -5.68 -7.42
C TYR A 95 -7.89 -6.85 -7.04
N TRP A 96 -7.91 -7.25 -5.77
CA TRP A 96 -7.04 -8.30 -5.24
C TRP A 96 -7.63 -9.70 -5.48
N ASP A 97 -6.77 -10.68 -5.61
CA ASP A 97 -7.10 -12.10 -5.69
C ASP A 97 -6.36 -12.90 -4.60
N ASN A 98 -6.88 -14.09 -4.31
CA ASN A 98 -6.36 -14.93 -3.22
C ASN A 98 -4.96 -15.47 -3.53
N GLU A 99 -4.67 -15.82 -4.77
CA GLU A 99 -3.39 -16.39 -5.16
C GLU A 99 -2.26 -15.37 -4.97
N ARG A 100 -2.50 -14.13 -5.38
CA ARG A 100 -1.57 -13.02 -5.13
C ARG A 100 -1.39 -12.77 -3.64
N ASN A 101 -2.47 -12.76 -2.87
CA ASN A 101 -2.40 -12.53 -1.43
C ASN A 101 -1.61 -13.63 -0.71
N LEU A 102 -1.77 -14.90 -1.08
CA LEU A 102 -1.00 -16.01 -0.53
C LEU A 102 0.49 -15.87 -0.83
N ARG A 103 0.84 -15.57 -2.08
CA ARG A 103 2.25 -15.33 -2.46
C ARG A 103 2.87 -14.19 -1.64
N ILE A 104 2.16 -13.06 -1.54
CA ILE A 104 2.61 -11.91 -0.76
C ILE A 104 2.77 -12.29 0.72
N PHE A 105 1.87 -13.09 1.26
CA PHE A 105 1.94 -13.57 2.64
C PHE A 105 3.22 -14.38 2.90
N ASP A 106 3.55 -15.33 2.03
CA ASP A 106 4.76 -16.14 2.14
C ASP A 106 6.03 -15.28 2.07
N GLU A 107 6.06 -14.31 1.14
CA GLU A 107 7.15 -13.35 1.03
C GLU A 107 7.27 -12.46 2.28
N LEU A 108 6.15 -12.00 2.84
CA LEU A 108 6.12 -11.21 4.08
C LEU A 108 6.70 -12.00 5.25
N ILE A 109 6.34 -13.27 5.44
CA ILE A 109 6.93 -14.12 6.48
C ILE A 109 8.45 -14.09 6.38
N SER A 110 8.99 -14.27 5.17
CA SER A 110 10.45 -14.21 4.93
C SER A 110 11.06 -12.86 5.30
N LEU A 111 10.40 -11.74 4.95
CA LEU A 111 10.86 -10.39 5.27
C LEU A 111 10.89 -10.14 6.78
N PHE A 112 9.86 -10.57 7.51
CA PHE A 112 9.80 -10.46 8.98
C PHE A 112 10.86 -11.32 9.66
N GLN A 113 11.05 -12.56 9.22
CA GLN A 113 12.08 -13.45 9.76
C GLN A 113 13.49 -12.89 9.59
N LYS A 114 13.78 -12.30 8.44
CA LYS A 114 15.07 -11.67 8.13
C LYS A 114 15.24 -10.30 8.78
N ARG A 115 14.20 -9.74 9.40
CA ARG A 115 14.18 -8.36 9.91
C ARG A 115 14.67 -7.38 8.84
N GLU A 116 14.08 -7.48 7.66
CA GLU A 116 14.52 -6.73 6.48
C GLU A 116 14.52 -5.22 6.74
N ARG A 117 15.50 -4.52 6.18
CA ARG A 117 15.61 -3.07 6.34
C ARG A 117 14.42 -2.36 5.72
N ILE A 118 13.90 -1.35 6.41
CA ILE A 118 12.81 -0.51 5.92
C ILE A 118 13.42 0.58 5.01
N PRO A 119 13.10 0.60 3.71
CA PRO A 119 13.63 1.62 2.81
C PRO A 119 13.23 3.03 3.25
N GLY A 120 14.17 3.96 3.24
CA GLY A 120 13.91 5.40 3.45
C GLY A 120 13.77 5.87 4.91
N ILE A 121 14.11 5.05 5.92
CA ILE A 121 14.08 5.47 7.34
C ILE A 121 15.32 6.27 7.75
N LEU A 122 16.36 6.29 6.96
CA LEU A 122 17.59 7.03 7.26
C LEU A 122 17.46 8.58 7.33
N PHE A 123 16.28 9.12 7.06
CA PHE A 123 16.03 10.57 7.03
C PHE A 123 15.33 11.15 8.25
N PHE A 124 15.12 10.39 9.30
CA PHE A 124 14.55 10.88 10.56
C PHE A 124 15.59 10.82 11.69
N ARG A 125 16.63 11.67 11.58
CA ARG A 125 17.43 12.12 12.71
C ARG A 125 16.91 13.45 13.21
#